data_b4e068a8327dec93ef016a1544183179
#
_entry.id   b4e068a8327dec93ef016a1544183179
#
_cell.length_a   1.000
_cell.length_b   1.000
_cell.length_c   1.000
_cell.angle_alpha   90.00
_cell.angle_beta   90.00
_cell.angle_gamma   90.00
#
_symmetry.space_group_name_H-M   'P 1'
#
loop_
_entity.id
_entity.type
_entity.pdbx_description
1 polymer ?
#
loop_
_entity_poly.entity_id
_entity_poly.type
_entity_poly.pdbx_seq_one_letter_code
_entity_poly.pdbx_strand_id
1 'polypeptide(L)'
;MVTPHLDLPLLAEGKVRRLYRLPDQPGRLLMVATDRISAYDHVLTPGVPGKGAILTNMSLWWFDQLADIVDNHLVSLDVPAEVAGRAMVVEELEMFPVECVVRGYLTGSGWAEYQRTGAVCGISLPDGLQDGSRLEEPIFTPAAKADQGEHDENIDYLHLVKLVGPEVAAQLHDLSLRIYQRAEEIARQRGIILADTKFEFGRRADGTIVLADEVLTPDSSRFWDAQTWQPGKGADSFDKQYVRDWLAQESGWDRTSDEEPPALPEEVVEATSRRYEEAWARLTGGHMPDDETAADGTVPGAVDVPDEPDRRSADKIGAMSRVVVDVMPKPEILDPQGKAITSVLARLGHDGLTVRQGKRFEITGEGLEGRLDEIRQVASELLANTVIESFDVRVED
;
A
#
# COMPACT_ATOMS: atom_id res chain seq x y z
N MET A 1 -22.03 -2.26 16.88
CA MET A 1 -21.66 -3.21 17.97
C MET A 1 -20.41 -2.67 18.66
N VAL A 2 -20.32 -2.78 19.98
CA VAL A 2 -19.11 -2.40 20.71
C VAL A 2 -18.09 -3.53 20.51
N THR A 3 -16.86 -3.19 20.13
CA THR A 3 -15.77 -4.19 20.05
C THR A 3 -15.67 -4.92 21.39
N PRO A 4 -15.69 -6.27 21.40
CA PRO A 4 -15.68 -7.05 22.64
C PRO A 4 -14.46 -6.69 23.51
N HIS A 5 -14.64 -6.75 24.81
CA HIS A 5 -13.53 -6.62 25.75
C HIS A 5 -12.80 -7.98 25.79
N LEU A 6 -11.53 -7.98 25.45
CA LEU A 6 -10.67 -9.15 25.55
C LEU A 6 -9.90 -9.09 26.87
N ASP A 7 -9.78 -10.25 27.52
CA ASP A 7 -8.92 -10.40 28.73
C ASP A 7 -7.45 -10.60 28.32
N LEU A 8 -6.94 -9.63 27.52
CA LEU A 8 -5.57 -9.58 27.05
C LEU A 8 -4.96 -8.20 27.33
N PRO A 9 -3.65 -8.10 27.61
CA PRO A 9 -2.99 -6.82 27.82
C PRO A 9 -3.06 -5.95 26.56
N LEU A 10 -3.77 -4.82 26.65
CA LEU A 10 -3.82 -3.82 25.60
C LEU A 10 -2.45 -3.16 25.46
N LEU A 11 -1.83 -3.24 24.29
CA LEU A 11 -0.56 -2.59 23.97
C LEU A 11 -0.78 -1.17 23.46
N ALA A 12 -1.69 -1.02 22.50
CA ALA A 12 -2.01 0.27 21.91
C ALA A 12 -3.47 0.30 21.41
N GLU A 13 -4.07 1.48 21.45
CA GLU A 13 -5.36 1.77 20.86
C GLU A 13 -5.24 2.92 19.87
N GLY A 14 -5.38 2.63 18.60
CA GLY A 14 -5.48 3.61 17.53
C GLY A 14 -6.92 4.10 17.32
N LYS A 15 -7.13 4.97 16.34
CA LYS A 15 -8.45 5.52 15.98
C LYS A 15 -9.46 4.42 15.62
N VAL A 16 -9.01 3.36 14.92
CA VAL A 16 -9.88 2.32 14.36
C VAL A 16 -9.41 0.89 14.66
N ARG A 17 -8.28 0.69 15.33
CA ARG A 17 -7.71 -0.62 15.67
C ARG A 17 -7.23 -0.67 17.11
N ARG A 18 -7.11 -1.91 17.62
CA ARG A 18 -6.50 -2.23 18.92
C ARG A 18 -5.43 -3.29 18.74
N LEU A 19 -4.33 -3.13 19.42
CA LEU A 19 -3.24 -4.10 19.49
C LEU A 19 -3.15 -4.66 20.91
N TYR A 20 -3.12 -5.98 21.02
CA TYR A 20 -2.98 -6.68 22.28
C TYR A 20 -1.72 -7.53 22.28
N ARG A 21 -1.07 -7.64 23.43
CA ARG A 21 0.00 -8.61 23.62
C ARG A 21 -0.59 -10.00 23.78
N LEU A 22 0.12 -11.01 23.25
CA LEU A 22 -0.16 -12.41 23.44
C LEU A 22 0.87 -12.98 24.44
N PRO A 23 0.52 -13.15 25.73
CA PRO A 23 1.51 -13.54 26.75
C PRO A 23 2.22 -14.85 26.46
N ASP A 24 1.51 -15.81 25.85
CA ASP A 24 2.02 -17.14 25.50
C ASP A 24 2.74 -17.18 24.13
N GLN A 25 2.80 -16.05 23.41
CA GLN A 25 3.40 -15.94 22.07
C GLN A 25 4.29 -14.68 21.99
N PRO A 26 5.50 -14.69 22.60
CA PRO A 26 6.42 -13.57 22.52
C PRO A 26 6.78 -13.19 21.08
N GLY A 27 6.81 -11.89 20.76
CA GLY A 27 7.06 -11.37 19.41
C GLY A 27 5.85 -11.42 18.48
N ARG A 28 4.65 -11.69 19.02
CA ARG A 28 3.38 -11.66 18.29
C ARG A 28 2.37 -10.78 18.98
N LEU A 29 1.52 -10.16 18.19
CA LEU A 29 0.43 -9.29 18.64
C LEU A 29 -0.89 -9.77 18.05
N LEU A 30 -1.98 -9.58 18.79
CA LEU A 30 -3.32 -9.68 18.25
C LEU A 30 -3.76 -8.28 17.79
N MET A 31 -3.97 -8.12 16.50
CA MET A 31 -4.50 -6.90 15.90
C MET A 31 -6.01 -7.06 15.66
N VAL A 32 -6.81 -6.16 16.24
CA VAL A 32 -8.27 -6.18 16.14
C VAL A 32 -8.76 -4.91 15.45
N ALA A 33 -9.38 -5.05 14.29
CA ALA A 33 -10.08 -3.97 13.62
C ALA A 33 -11.44 -3.72 14.28
N THR A 34 -11.77 -2.45 14.51
CA THR A 34 -13.03 -2.03 15.12
C THR A 34 -13.99 -1.48 14.08
N ASP A 35 -15.26 -1.35 14.44
CA ASP A 35 -16.26 -0.68 13.61
C ASP A 35 -16.20 0.85 13.74
N ARG A 36 -15.24 1.39 14.49
CA ARG A 36 -15.00 2.85 14.55
C ARG A 36 -14.57 3.37 13.20
N ILE A 37 -15.02 4.57 12.87
CA ILE A 37 -14.56 5.33 11.71
C ILE A 37 -14.00 6.67 12.19
N SER A 38 -12.94 7.15 11.53
CA SER A 38 -12.33 8.43 11.86
C SER A 38 -12.22 9.30 10.62
N ALA A 39 -12.46 10.60 10.78
CA ALA A 39 -12.19 11.61 9.78
C ALA A 39 -11.72 12.89 10.46
N TYR A 40 -10.82 13.64 9.81
CA TYR A 40 -10.24 14.88 10.36
C TYR A 40 -9.70 14.69 11.79
N ASP A 41 -9.04 13.55 12.05
CA ASP A 41 -8.47 13.12 13.34
C ASP A 41 -9.43 12.83 14.48
N HIS A 42 -10.73 13.00 14.28
CA HIS A 42 -11.78 12.63 15.23
C HIS A 42 -12.29 11.21 14.98
N VAL A 43 -12.54 10.47 16.05
CA VAL A 43 -13.30 9.22 16.01
C VAL A 43 -14.78 9.56 16.04
N LEU A 44 -15.49 9.18 14.97
CA LEU A 44 -16.90 9.51 14.79
C LEU A 44 -17.81 8.49 15.47
N THR A 45 -19.02 8.93 15.81
CA THR A 45 -20.07 8.09 16.44
C THR A 45 -21.39 8.25 15.68
N PRO A 46 -22.18 7.16 15.53
CA PRO A 46 -21.81 5.76 15.80
C PRO A 46 -20.77 5.24 14.82
N GLY A 47 -20.13 4.10 15.14
CA GLY A 47 -19.28 3.38 14.19
C GLY A 47 -20.10 2.74 13.06
N VAL A 48 -19.41 2.25 12.02
CA VAL A 48 -20.02 1.59 10.86
C VAL A 48 -20.03 0.07 11.09
N PRO A 49 -21.20 -0.55 11.27
CA PRO A 49 -21.31 -1.98 11.55
C PRO A 49 -20.65 -2.83 10.45
N GLY A 50 -19.88 -3.85 10.86
CA GLY A 50 -19.20 -4.76 9.93
C GLY A 50 -17.91 -4.22 9.31
N LYS A 51 -17.61 -2.92 9.47
CA LYS A 51 -16.43 -2.27 8.91
C LYS A 51 -15.14 -3.00 9.27
N GLY A 52 -14.96 -3.36 10.54
CA GLY A 52 -13.74 -4.06 11.00
C GLY A 52 -13.51 -5.37 10.26
N ALA A 53 -14.56 -6.14 10.03
CA ALA A 53 -14.48 -7.40 9.28
C ALA A 53 -14.14 -7.15 7.80
N ILE A 54 -14.78 -6.18 7.15
CA ILE A 54 -14.49 -5.82 5.75
C ILE A 54 -13.01 -5.44 5.59
N LEU A 55 -12.48 -4.56 6.44
CA LEU A 55 -11.09 -4.11 6.35
C LEU A 55 -10.09 -5.26 6.58
N THR A 56 -10.37 -6.12 7.56
CA THR A 56 -9.51 -7.28 7.84
C THR A 56 -9.48 -8.23 6.65
N ASN A 57 -10.64 -8.65 6.13
CA ASN A 57 -10.72 -9.56 5.00
C ASN A 57 -10.11 -8.95 3.72
N MET A 58 -10.29 -7.64 3.51
CA MET A 58 -9.68 -6.94 2.37
C MET A 58 -8.15 -6.94 2.47
N SER A 59 -7.59 -6.67 3.66
CA SER A 59 -6.14 -6.74 3.88
C SER A 59 -5.60 -8.15 3.66
N LEU A 60 -6.30 -9.19 4.15
CA LEU A 60 -5.92 -10.59 3.94
C LEU A 60 -5.90 -10.95 2.46
N TRP A 61 -6.93 -10.55 1.70
CA TRP A 61 -6.98 -10.78 0.27
C TRP A 61 -5.83 -10.08 -0.48
N TRP A 62 -5.50 -8.84 -0.10
CA TRP A 62 -4.38 -8.12 -0.69
C TRP A 62 -3.02 -8.72 -0.31
N PHE A 63 -2.84 -9.21 0.91
CA PHE A 63 -1.61 -9.90 1.29
C PHE A 63 -1.32 -11.09 0.37
N ASP A 64 -2.36 -11.84 -0.01
CA ASP A 64 -2.25 -12.93 -0.98
C ASP A 64 -1.87 -12.43 -2.38
N GLN A 65 -2.52 -11.35 -2.88
CA GLN A 65 -2.23 -10.78 -4.19
C GLN A 65 -0.83 -10.14 -4.31
N LEU A 66 -0.18 -9.86 -3.19
CA LEU A 66 1.12 -9.18 -3.09
C LEU A 66 2.25 -10.08 -2.61
N ALA A 67 1.99 -11.36 -2.35
CA ALA A 67 2.92 -12.31 -1.74
C ALA A 67 4.23 -12.50 -2.54
N ASP A 68 4.19 -12.30 -3.86
CA ASP A 68 5.37 -12.34 -4.74
C ASP A 68 6.18 -11.03 -4.76
N ILE A 69 5.69 -9.97 -4.12
CA ILE A 69 6.34 -8.64 -4.08
C ILE A 69 7.00 -8.37 -2.76
N VAL A 70 6.32 -8.67 -1.65
CA VAL A 70 6.76 -8.34 -0.29
C VAL A 70 6.16 -9.30 0.72
N ASP A 71 6.94 -9.68 1.73
CA ASP A 71 6.43 -10.37 2.91
C ASP A 71 5.46 -9.46 3.67
N ASN A 72 4.48 -10.04 4.35
CA ASN A 72 3.57 -9.32 5.23
C ASN A 72 3.66 -9.85 6.67
N HIS A 73 3.07 -9.13 7.61
CA HIS A 73 3.17 -9.39 9.04
C HIS A 73 2.19 -10.46 9.56
N LEU A 74 1.33 -11.02 8.72
CA LEU A 74 0.35 -12.03 9.12
C LEU A 74 1.05 -13.31 9.59
N VAL A 75 0.64 -13.81 10.76
CA VAL A 75 1.13 -15.07 11.32
C VAL A 75 0.04 -16.13 11.32
N SER A 76 -1.17 -15.76 11.78
CA SER A 76 -2.28 -16.71 11.95
C SER A 76 -3.62 -16.00 12.01
N LEU A 77 -4.67 -16.72 11.66
CA LEU A 77 -6.07 -16.34 11.88
C LEU A 77 -6.69 -17.09 13.06
N ASP A 78 -5.92 -17.87 13.80
CA ASP A 78 -6.35 -18.49 15.05
C ASP A 78 -6.41 -17.42 16.16
N VAL A 79 -7.57 -16.83 16.31
CA VAL A 79 -7.87 -15.69 17.20
C VAL A 79 -9.02 -16.02 18.12
N PRO A 80 -9.20 -15.31 19.25
CA PRO A 80 -10.37 -15.48 20.13
C PRO A 80 -11.69 -15.36 19.35
N ALA A 81 -12.66 -16.25 19.65
CA ALA A 81 -13.94 -16.32 18.94
C ALA A 81 -14.71 -14.99 18.93
N GLU A 82 -14.54 -14.18 19.99
CA GLU A 82 -15.19 -12.88 20.14
C GLU A 82 -14.76 -11.85 19.08
N VAL A 83 -13.60 -12.05 18.45
CA VAL A 83 -13.03 -11.16 17.44
C VAL A 83 -12.73 -11.89 16.13
N ALA A 84 -13.25 -13.11 15.96
CA ALA A 84 -13.12 -13.84 14.70
C ALA A 84 -13.64 -13.00 13.52
N GLY A 85 -12.99 -13.13 12.36
CA GLY A 85 -13.33 -12.39 11.14
C GLY A 85 -12.89 -10.91 11.11
N ARG A 86 -12.46 -10.32 12.25
CA ARG A 86 -12.00 -8.94 12.35
C ARG A 86 -10.65 -8.78 13.05
N ALA A 87 -9.97 -9.88 13.32
CA ALA A 87 -8.68 -9.88 13.98
C ALA A 87 -7.70 -10.82 13.27
N MET A 88 -6.42 -10.57 13.48
CA MET A 88 -5.33 -11.42 13.02
C MET A 88 -4.19 -11.41 14.04
N VAL A 89 -3.48 -12.53 14.16
CA VAL A 89 -2.21 -12.59 14.86
C VAL A 89 -1.12 -12.13 13.89
N VAL A 90 -0.33 -11.15 14.31
CA VAL A 90 0.71 -10.53 13.48
C VAL A 90 2.06 -10.55 14.17
N GLU A 91 3.13 -10.43 13.40
CA GLU A 91 4.48 -10.23 13.93
C GLU A 91 4.60 -8.89 14.67
N GLU A 92 5.30 -8.86 15.82
CA GLU A 92 5.72 -7.61 16.46
C GLU A 92 6.96 -7.10 15.74
N LEU A 93 6.83 -6.06 14.94
CA LEU A 93 7.87 -5.49 14.10
C LEU A 93 8.41 -4.19 14.68
N GLU A 94 9.66 -3.84 14.34
CA GLU A 94 10.17 -2.49 14.49
C GLU A 94 9.58 -1.61 13.38
N MET A 95 8.51 -0.88 13.70
CA MET A 95 7.79 -0.06 12.71
C MET A 95 8.61 1.17 12.31
N PHE A 96 8.63 1.48 11.00
CA PHE A 96 9.23 2.73 10.53
C PHE A 96 8.32 3.92 10.88
N PRO A 97 8.89 5.08 11.29
CA PRO A 97 8.13 6.27 11.70
C PRO A 97 7.67 7.08 10.47
N VAL A 98 7.20 6.42 9.43
CA VAL A 98 6.80 7.03 8.17
C VAL A 98 5.61 6.31 7.58
N GLU A 99 4.69 7.07 7.00
CA GLU A 99 3.64 6.59 6.12
C GLU A 99 4.14 6.65 4.67
N CYS A 100 4.13 5.51 4.00
CA CYS A 100 4.55 5.39 2.61
C CYS A 100 3.34 5.60 1.70
N VAL A 101 3.11 6.84 1.27
CA VAL A 101 1.97 7.19 0.40
C VAL A 101 2.39 7.15 -1.05
N VAL A 102 1.59 6.49 -1.89
CA VAL A 102 1.74 6.51 -3.35
C VAL A 102 0.50 7.13 -3.98
N ARG A 103 0.71 8.02 -4.93
CA ARG A 103 -0.36 8.73 -5.64
C ARG A 103 -0.25 8.49 -7.14
N GLY A 104 -1.28 7.91 -7.74
CA GLY A 104 -1.47 7.87 -9.20
C GLY A 104 -2.37 8.98 -9.69
N TYR A 105 -3.07 9.64 -8.76
CA TYR A 105 -3.95 10.77 -9.02
C TYR A 105 -3.68 11.88 -8.00
N LEU A 106 -3.81 13.11 -8.45
CA LEU A 106 -3.54 14.28 -7.63
C LEU A 106 -4.81 14.68 -6.87
N THR A 107 -4.86 14.41 -5.56
CA THR A 107 -6.01 14.73 -4.70
C THR A 107 -5.61 14.87 -3.24
N GLY A 108 -6.54 15.30 -2.39
CA GLY A 108 -6.36 15.42 -0.96
C GLY A 108 -5.20 16.35 -0.57
N SER A 109 -4.33 15.90 0.35
CA SER A 109 -3.16 16.71 0.79
C SER A 109 -2.18 16.98 -0.36
N GLY A 110 -2.03 16.06 -1.31
CA GLY A 110 -1.20 16.26 -2.50
C GLY A 110 -1.73 17.38 -3.39
N TRP A 111 -3.04 17.44 -3.61
CA TRP A 111 -3.67 18.54 -4.34
C TRP A 111 -3.49 19.88 -3.62
N ALA A 112 -3.72 19.92 -2.32
CA ALA A 112 -3.55 21.13 -1.52
C ALA A 112 -2.09 21.66 -1.55
N GLU A 113 -1.11 20.76 -1.52
CA GLU A 113 0.30 21.12 -1.64
C GLU A 113 0.65 21.63 -3.05
N TYR A 114 0.17 20.94 -4.10
CA TYR A 114 0.38 21.34 -5.48
C TYR A 114 -0.20 22.71 -5.79
N GLN A 115 -1.41 23.02 -5.33
CA GLN A 115 -2.01 24.35 -5.50
C GLN A 115 -1.14 25.47 -4.95
N ARG A 116 -0.38 25.22 -3.89
CA ARG A 116 0.46 26.21 -3.23
C ARG A 116 1.86 26.30 -3.85
N THR A 117 2.42 25.19 -4.32
CA THR A 117 3.84 25.08 -4.63
C THR A 117 4.15 24.62 -6.07
N GLY A 118 3.17 24.09 -6.80
CA GLY A 118 3.39 23.40 -8.08
C GLY A 118 4.08 22.03 -7.93
N ALA A 119 4.23 21.54 -6.70
CA ALA A 119 4.94 20.31 -6.38
C ALA A 119 4.23 19.50 -5.28
N VAL A 120 4.59 18.23 -5.12
CA VAL A 120 4.18 17.39 -3.98
C VAL A 120 5.42 16.69 -3.43
N CYS A 121 5.69 16.83 -2.14
CA CYS A 121 6.88 16.26 -1.48
C CYS A 121 8.20 16.62 -2.22
N GLY A 122 8.28 17.81 -2.78
CA GLY A 122 9.44 18.28 -3.57
C GLY A 122 9.48 17.75 -5.01
N ILE A 123 8.51 16.95 -5.45
CA ILE A 123 8.37 16.48 -6.84
C ILE A 123 7.57 17.52 -7.62
N SER A 124 8.24 18.22 -8.56
CA SER A 124 7.59 19.19 -9.44
C SER A 124 6.62 18.49 -10.39
N LEU A 125 5.40 18.98 -10.51
CA LEU A 125 4.39 18.45 -11.40
C LEU A 125 4.08 19.46 -12.54
N PRO A 126 3.54 18.99 -13.68
CA PRO A 126 3.12 19.86 -14.78
C PRO A 126 2.08 20.89 -14.34
N ASP A 127 2.12 22.07 -14.97
CA ASP A 127 1.10 23.10 -14.76
C ASP A 127 -0.28 22.67 -15.29
N GLY A 128 -1.33 23.19 -14.66
CA GLY A 128 -2.71 23.03 -15.15
C GLY A 128 -3.40 21.74 -14.70
N LEU A 129 -2.79 20.96 -13.83
CA LEU A 129 -3.46 19.82 -13.20
C LEU A 129 -4.65 20.31 -12.34
N GLN A 130 -5.70 19.50 -12.27
CA GLN A 130 -6.91 19.71 -11.50
C GLN A 130 -7.00 18.66 -10.38
N ASP A 131 -7.86 18.90 -9.39
CA ASP A 131 -8.16 17.87 -8.41
C ASP A 131 -8.70 16.60 -9.10
N GLY A 132 -8.17 15.44 -8.73
CA GLY A 132 -8.49 14.18 -9.39
C GLY A 132 -7.79 13.97 -10.74
N SER A 133 -6.87 14.84 -11.17
CA SER A 133 -6.06 14.58 -12.37
C SER A 133 -5.21 13.33 -12.22
N ARG A 134 -5.21 12.47 -13.24
CA ARG A 134 -4.28 11.34 -13.31
C ARG A 134 -2.87 11.87 -13.55
N LEU A 135 -1.92 11.35 -12.79
CA LEU A 135 -0.50 11.61 -13.00
C LEU A 135 0.04 10.73 -14.15
N GLU A 136 1.05 11.21 -14.85
CA GLU A 136 1.70 10.45 -15.94
C GLU A 136 2.28 9.14 -15.41
N GLU A 137 2.95 9.23 -14.24
CA GLU A 137 3.44 8.10 -13.48
C GLU A 137 3.05 8.25 -12.00
N PRO A 138 2.82 7.15 -11.27
CA PRO A 138 2.60 7.21 -9.83
C PRO A 138 3.81 7.82 -9.11
N ILE A 139 3.57 8.67 -8.13
CA ILE A 139 4.61 9.31 -7.35
C ILE A 139 4.58 8.82 -5.89
N PHE A 140 5.76 8.62 -5.31
CA PHE A 140 5.94 8.30 -3.91
C PHE A 140 6.06 9.58 -3.09
N THR A 141 5.13 9.79 -2.18
CA THR A 141 4.94 11.02 -1.40
C THR A 141 4.83 10.69 0.09
N PRO A 142 5.95 10.36 0.75
CA PRO A 142 5.94 9.92 2.15
C PRO A 142 5.46 11.01 3.09
N ALA A 143 4.90 10.61 4.24
CA ALA A 143 4.56 11.50 5.34
C ALA A 143 5.24 11.02 6.62
N ALA A 144 5.82 11.92 7.39
CA ALA A 144 6.32 11.60 8.72
C ALA A 144 5.13 11.40 9.66
N LYS A 145 5.17 10.31 10.45
CA LYS A 145 4.18 10.11 11.51
C LYS A 145 4.37 11.18 12.58
N ALA A 146 3.31 11.92 12.82
CA ALA A 146 3.28 12.91 13.90
C ALA A 146 3.09 12.23 15.27
N ASP A 147 3.41 12.96 16.34
CA ASP A 147 3.07 12.55 17.68
C ASP A 147 1.55 12.46 17.85
N GLN A 148 1.09 11.67 18.82
CA GLN A 148 -0.33 11.41 19.01
C GLN A 148 -1.12 12.71 19.26
N GLY A 149 -1.96 13.09 18.29
CA GLY A 149 -2.78 14.31 18.34
C GLY A 149 -2.35 15.39 17.34
N GLU A 150 -1.24 15.18 16.62
CA GLU A 150 -0.80 16.05 15.54
C GLU A 150 -1.11 15.40 14.17
N HIS A 151 -0.99 16.19 13.08
CA HIS A 151 -1.22 15.71 11.72
C HIS A 151 0.06 15.19 11.09
N ASP A 152 -0.01 14.09 10.37
CA ASP A 152 1.08 13.58 9.55
C ASP A 152 1.45 14.62 8.48
N GLU A 153 2.74 14.95 8.39
CA GLU A 153 3.24 15.96 7.45
C GLU A 153 3.88 15.28 6.23
N ASN A 154 3.49 15.74 5.04
CA ASN A 154 4.19 15.37 3.81
C ASN A 154 5.66 15.77 3.91
N ILE A 155 6.56 14.83 3.63
CA ILE A 155 8.01 15.05 3.65
C ILE A 155 8.63 14.76 2.29
N ASP A 156 9.72 15.41 1.97
CA ASP A 156 10.49 15.06 0.79
C ASP A 156 11.34 13.80 1.00
N TYR A 157 11.86 13.24 -0.09
CA TYR A 157 12.68 12.03 -0.04
C TYR A 157 13.97 12.21 0.79
N LEU A 158 14.54 13.40 0.83
CA LEU A 158 15.74 13.66 1.65
C LEU A 158 15.44 13.62 3.15
N HIS A 159 14.25 14.06 3.53
CA HIS A 159 13.79 13.95 4.91
C HIS A 159 13.56 12.47 5.28
N LEU A 160 12.93 11.70 4.40
CA LEU A 160 12.80 10.25 4.57
C LEU A 160 14.18 9.58 4.79
N VAL A 161 15.17 9.89 3.95
CA VAL A 161 16.55 9.37 4.10
C VAL A 161 17.15 9.71 5.46
N LYS A 162 16.87 10.89 6.00
CA LYS A 162 17.33 11.26 7.35
C LYS A 162 16.66 10.45 8.46
N LEU A 163 15.38 10.09 8.27
CA LEU A 163 14.61 9.33 9.26
C LEU A 163 15.01 7.85 9.32
N VAL A 164 15.16 7.21 8.15
CA VAL A 164 15.31 5.75 8.08
C VAL A 164 16.63 5.27 7.46
N GLY A 165 17.45 6.19 6.98
CA GLY A 165 18.68 5.88 6.25
C GLY A 165 18.46 5.64 4.74
N PRO A 166 19.52 5.77 3.93
CA PRO A 166 19.38 5.76 2.47
C PRO A 166 18.95 4.40 1.90
N GLU A 167 19.44 3.31 2.46
CA GLU A 167 19.12 1.95 1.99
C GLU A 167 17.66 1.59 2.26
N VAL A 168 17.18 1.86 3.47
CA VAL A 168 15.78 1.63 3.83
C VAL A 168 14.85 2.56 3.05
N ALA A 169 15.22 3.84 2.89
CA ALA A 169 14.41 4.78 2.11
C ALA A 169 14.23 4.31 0.65
N ALA A 170 15.29 3.77 0.04
CA ALA A 170 15.21 3.23 -1.31
C ALA A 170 14.33 1.98 -1.39
N GLN A 171 14.41 1.08 -0.41
CA GLN A 171 13.56 -0.12 -0.36
C GLN A 171 12.08 0.24 -0.14
N LEU A 172 11.79 1.17 0.79
CA LEU A 172 10.41 1.63 1.03
C LEU A 172 9.80 2.27 -0.21
N HIS A 173 10.57 3.10 -0.91
CA HIS A 173 10.16 3.72 -2.17
C HIS A 173 9.83 2.66 -3.23
N ASP A 174 10.76 1.74 -3.51
CA ASP A 174 10.59 0.71 -4.54
C ASP A 174 9.41 -0.22 -4.22
N LEU A 175 9.34 -0.75 -3.00
CA LEU A 175 8.25 -1.62 -2.56
C LEU A 175 6.90 -0.92 -2.69
N SER A 176 6.79 0.33 -2.24
CA SER A 176 5.53 1.08 -2.29
C SER A 176 5.04 1.27 -3.72
N LEU A 177 5.92 1.62 -4.65
CA LEU A 177 5.56 1.78 -6.06
C LEU A 177 5.17 0.45 -6.71
N ARG A 178 5.89 -0.64 -6.45
CA ARG A 178 5.58 -1.97 -6.98
C ARG A 178 4.24 -2.49 -6.47
N ILE A 179 3.98 -2.32 -5.18
CA ILE A 179 2.69 -2.68 -4.57
C ILE A 179 1.56 -1.86 -5.20
N TYR A 180 1.76 -0.54 -5.32
CA TYR A 180 0.75 0.34 -5.93
C TYR A 180 0.46 -0.05 -7.38
N GLN A 181 1.47 -0.31 -8.20
CA GLN A 181 1.30 -0.67 -9.61
C GLN A 181 0.49 -1.97 -9.76
N ARG A 182 0.81 -3.00 -8.97
CA ARG A 182 0.05 -4.26 -8.96
C ARG A 182 -1.40 -4.00 -8.53
N ALA A 183 -1.60 -3.24 -7.47
CA ALA A 183 -2.94 -2.96 -6.93
C ALA A 183 -3.78 -2.12 -7.90
N GLU A 184 -3.20 -1.11 -8.54
CA GLU A 184 -3.87 -0.26 -9.54
C GLU A 184 -4.30 -1.06 -10.76
N GLU A 185 -3.45 -1.99 -11.23
CA GLU A 185 -3.79 -2.88 -12.34
C GLU A 185 -4.99 -3.77 -12.00
N ILE A 186 -4.97 -4.42 -10.83
CA ILE A 186 -6.07 -5.28 -10.36
C ILE A 186 -7.36 -4.46 -10.19
N ALA A 187 -7.29 -3.30 -9.53
CA ALA A 187 -8.45 -2.44 -9.29
C ALA A 187 -9.06 -1.94 -10.61
N ARG A 188 -8.23 -1.51 -11.56
CA ARG A 188 -8.66 -1.01 -12.87
C ARG A 188 -9.41 -2.07 -13.68
N GLN A 189 -8.94 -3.32 -13.67
CA GLN A 189 -9.63 -4.45 -14.32
C GLN A 189 -11.03 -4.69 -13.72
N ARG A 190 -11.28 -4.19 -12.52
CA ARG A 190 -12.53 -4.28 -11.79
C ARG A 190 -13.37 -2.99 -11.84
N GLY A 191 -12.99 -2.03 -12.68
CA GLY A 191 -13.68 -0.75 -12.83
C GLY A 191 -13.48 0.21 -11.66
N ILE A 192 -12.43 0.00 -10.86
CA ILE A 192 -12.06 0.84 -9.72
C ILE A 192 -10.75 1.56 -10.02
N ILE A 193 -10.71 2.86 -9.74
CA ILE A 193 -9.50 3.66 -9.70
C ILE A 193 -8.96 3.66 -8.28
N LEU A 194 -7.71 3.24 -8.12
CA LEU A 194 -6.92 3.45 -6.90
C LEU A 194 -6.22 4.80 -7.04
N ALA A 195 -6.78 5.85 -6.44
CA ALA A 195 -6.25 7.20 -6.62
C ALA A 195 -4.96 7.42 -5.83
N ASP A 196 -4.95 7.06 -4.58
CA ASP A 196 -3.78 7.01 -3.72
C ASP A 196 -3.97 5.94 -2.63
N THR A 197 -2.87 5.57 -2.00
CA THR A 197 -2.88 4.64 -0.89
C THR A 197 -1.70 4.90 0.05
N LYS A 198 -1.87 4.50 1.30
CA LYS A 198 -0.89 4.59 2.36
C LYS A 198 -0.48 3.18 2.80
N PHE A 199 0.82 2.94 2.82
CA PHE A 199 1.41 1.71 3.36
C PHE A 199 2.19 2.00 4.63
N GLU A 200 2.23 1.01 5.50
CA GLU A 200 3.08 1.00 6.67
C GLU A 200 4.00 -0.23 6.62
N PHE A 201 5.25 -0.02 6.94
CA PHE A 201 6.25 -1.09 6.96
C PHE A 201 6.92 -1.17 8.30
N GLY A 202 7.36 -2.37 8.63
CA GLY A 202 8.22 -2.63 9.76
C GLY A 202 9.43 -3.46 9.36
N ARG A 203 10.34 -3.67 10.31
CA ARG A 203 11.56 -4.43 10.11
C ARG A 203 11.61 -5.59 11.08
N ARG A 204 11.92 -6.78 10.60
CA ARG A 204 12.27 -7.95 11.41
C ARG A 204 13.68 -7.78 12.02
N ALA A 205 14.01 -8.59 13.01
CA ALA A 205 15.33 -8.58 13.66
C ALA A 205 16.49 -8.92 12.70
N ASP A 206 16.23 -9.62 11.61
CA ASP A 206 17.22 -9.95 10.56
C ASP A 206 17.40 -8.83 9.53
N GLY A 207 16.63 -7.74 9.63
CA GLY A 207 16.68 -6.59 8.74
C GLY A 207 15.65 -6.63 7.60
N THR A 208 14.90 -7.72 7.44
CA THR A 208 13.88 -7.85 6.38
C THR A 208 12.77 -6.81 6.58
N ILE A 209 12.43 -6.08 5.51
CA ILE A 209 11.31 -5.14 5.48
C ILE A 209 10.02 -5.92 5.19
N VAL A 210 9.00 -5.67 5.99
CA VAL A 210 7.71 -6.37 5.98
C VAL A 210 6.58 -5.37 5.86
N LEU A 211 5.61 -5.64 5.00
CA LEU A 211 4.37 -4.87 4.89
C LEU A 211 3.51 -5.15 6.12
N ALA A 212 3.08 -4.09 6.77
CA ALA A 212 2.37 -4.17 8.04
C ALA A 212 1.08 -3.35 8.01
N ASP A 213 0.32 -3.42 9.10
CA ASP A 213 -0.96 -2.75 9.29
C ASP A 213 -2.02 -3.19 8.26
N GLU A 214 -3.02 -2.38 7.99
CA GLU A 214 -3.98 -2.61 6.91
C GLU A 214 -3.39 -2.22 5.55
N VAL A 215 -3.78 -2.91 4.51
CA VAL A 215 -3.31 -2.63 3.17
C VAL A 215 -4.46 -2.49 2.19
N LEU A 216 -4.45 -1.40 1.41
CA LEU A 216 -5.36 -1.19 0.28
C LEU A 216 -6.84 -1.35 0.66
N THR A 217 -7.19 -0.80 1.82
CA THR A 217 -8.57 -0.78 2.32
C THR A 217 -9.21 0.59 2.06
N PRO A 218 -10.53 0.73 2.15
CA PRO A 218 -11.21 2.01 2.08
C PRO A 218 -10.79 3.04 3.16
N ASP A 219 -10.06 2.61 4.19
CA ASP A 219 -9.52 3.51 5.22
C ASP A 219 -8.12 4.03 4.87
N SER A 220 -7.29 3.19 4.24
CA SER A 220 -5.91 3.53 3.85
C SER A 220 -5.80 4.03 2.41
N SER A 221 -6.85 3.92 1.60
CA SER A 221 -6.83 4.20 0.16
C SER A 221 -8.04 5.01 -0.28
N ARG A 222 -7.90 5.73 -1.41
CA ARG A 222 -9.03 6.30 -2.14
C ARG A 222 -9.38 5.43 -3.33
N PHE A 223 -10.58 4.87 -3.29
CA PHE A 223 -11.15 4.08 -4.36
C PHE A 223 -12.29 4.84 -5.04
N TRP A 224 -12.18 5.07 -6.34
CA TRP A 224 -13.18 5.78 -7.13
C TRP A 224 -13.80 4.87 -8.18
N ASP A 225 -15.05 5.15 -8.54
CA ASP A 225 -15.69 4.52 -9.69
C ASP A 225 -15.07 5.06 -10.98
N ALA A 226 -14.46 4.16 -11.77
CA ALA A 226 -13.83 4.53 -13.04
C ALA A 226 -14.82 5.07 -14.07
N GLN A 227 -16.13 4.77 -13.95
CA GLN A 227 -17.16 5.21 -14.88
C GLN A 227 -17.59 6.67 -14.62
N THR A 228 -17.54 7.10 -13.35
CA THR A 228 -17.97 8.46 -12.97
C THR A 228 -16.82 9.44 -12.85
N TRP A 229 -15.59 8.95 -12.79
CA TRP A 229 -14.41 9.80 -12.61
C TRP A 229 -14.19 10.77 -13.76
N GLN A 230 -13.93 12.03 -13.43
CA GLN A 230 -13.48 13.10 -14.32
C GLN A 230 -12.54 14.06 -13.58
N PRO A 231 -11.41 14.49 -14.19
CA PRO A 231 -10.56 15.52 -13.61
C PRO A 231 -11.34 16.82 -13.32
N GLY A 232 -11.10 17.43 -12.18
CA GLY A 232 -11.77 18.68 -11.75
C GLY A 232 -13.20 18.50 -11.29
N LYS A 233 -13.74 17.29 -11.35
CA LYS A 233 -15.03 16.93 -10.77
C LYS A 233 -14.82 15.78 -9.81
N GLY A 234 -15.56 15.75 -8.72
CA GLY A 234 -15.54 14.61 -7.80
C GLY A 234 -15.84 13.30 -8.53
N ALA A 235 -15.42 12.19 -7.95
CA ALA A 235 -15.80 10.84 -8.39
C ALA A 235 -16.64 10.18 -7.30
N ASP A 236 -17.54 9.27 -7.68
CA ASP A 236 -18.19 8.41 -6.71
C ASP A 236 -17.11 7.57 -6.01
N SER A 237 -17.08 7.63 -4.69
CA SER A 237 -16.04 7.03 -3.86
C SER A 237 -16.57 5.82 -3.11
N PHE A 238 -15.76 4.78 -3.03
CA PHE A 238 -16.02 3.56 -2.24
C PHE A 238 -15.28 3.56 -0.88
N ASP A 239 -14.72 4.71 -0.51
CA ASP A 239 -13.97 4.91 0.73
C ASP A 239 -14.68 5.91 1.66
N LYS A 240 -14.00 6.33 2.72
CA LYS A 240 -14.54 7.27 3.71
C LYS A 240 -14.70 8.72 3.24
N GLN A 241 -14.44 9.01 1.96
CA GLN A 241 -14.64 10.35 1.40
C GLN A 241 -16.11 10.80 1.53
N TYR A 242 -17.06 9.88 1.38
CA TYR A 242 -18.47 10.18 1.59
C TYR A 242 -18.77 10.75 2.99
N VAL A 243 -18.18 10.17 4.02
CA VAL A 243 -18.31 10.69 5.40
C VAL A 243 -17.64 12.05 5.54
N ARG A 244 -16.47 12.22 4.91
CA ARG A 244 -15.77 13.52 4.91
C ARG A 244 -16.58 14.61 4.22
N ASP A 245 -17.22 14.29 3.09
CA ASP A 245 -18.04 15.23 2.31
C ASP A 245 -19.28 15.64 3.12
N TRP A 246 -19.94 14.68 3.75
CA TRP A 246 -21.06 14.96 4.63
C TRP A 246 -20.65 15.89 5.81
N LEU A 247 -19.53 15.58 6.47
CA LEU A 247 -19.01 16.44 7.55
C LEU A 247 -18.68 17.85 7.06
N ALA A 248 -18.12 17.98 5.86
CA ALA A 248 -17.67 19.25 5.33
C ALA A 248 -18.80 20.13 4.75
N GLN A 249 -19.86 19.51 4.20
CA GLN A 249 -20.85 20.21 3.38
C GLN A 249 -22.24 20.22 3.98
N GLU A 250 -22.61 19.19 4.75
CA GLU A 250 -24.00 18.99 5.19
C GLU A 250 -24.17 19.05 6.71
N SER A 251 -23.15 18.66 7.49
CA SER A 251 -23.24 18.56 8.93
C SER A 251 -23.31 19.91 9.66
N GLY A 252 -22.85 20.97 9.00
CA GLY A 252 -22.71 22.31 9.62
C GLY A 252 -21.55 22.42 10.62
N TRP A 253 -20.72 21.37 10.76
CA TRP A 253 -19.58 21.38 11.66
C TRP A 253 -18.44 22.24 11.15
N ASP A 254 -17.96 23.14 12.01
CA ASP A 254 -16.77 23.95 11.73
C ASP A 254 -15.50 23.17 12.15
N ARG A 255 -14.78 22.65 11.16
CA ARG A 255 -13.52 21.90 11.35
C ARG A 255 -12.38 22.73 11.98
N THR A 256 -12.52 24.05 12.03
CA THR A 256 -11.53 24.95 12.62
C THR A 256 -11.83 25.28 14.07
N SER A 257 -12.97 24.83 14.58
CA SER A 257 -13.37 24.98 15.97
C SER A 257 -12.86 23.84 16.85
N ASP A 258 -12.86 24.04 18.16
CA ASP A 258 -12.57 22.99 19.16
C ASP A 258 -13.79 22.10 19.44
N GLU A 259 -14.88 22.21 18.66
CA GLU A 259 -16.09 21.42 18.86
C GLU A 259 -15.94 20.02 18.27
N GLU A 260 -16.40 19.02 19.00
CA GLU A 260 -16.46 17.64 18.49
C GLU A 260 -17.41 17.54 17.28
N PRO A 261 -17.09 16.69 16.28
CA PRO A 261 -17.98 16.49 15.16
C PRO A 261 -19.32 15.90 15.61
N PRO A 262 -20.42 16.23 14.92
CA PRO A 262 -21.74 15.69 15.26
C PRO A 262 -21.81 14.19 15.01
N ALA A 263 -22.74 13.52 15.68
CA ALA A 263 -23.02 12.12 15.45
C ALA A 263 -23.46 11.89 13.99
N LEU A 264 -22.98 10.79 13.39
CA LEU A 264 -23.35 10.41 12.03
C LEU A 264 -24.83 9.99 11.99
N PRO A 265 -25.63 10.54 11.06
CA PRO A 265 -26.99 10.04 10.81
C PRO A 265 -26.97 8.56 10.36
N GLU A 266 -28.03 7.84 10.67
CA GLU A 266 -28.17 6.43 10.28
C GLU A 266 -28.00 6.22 8.78
N GLU A 267 -28.56 7.10 7.95
CA GLU A 267 -28.44 7.08 6.49
C GLU A 267 -26.99 7.21 6.01
N VAL A 268 -26.15 8.00 6.71
CA VAL A 268 -24.72 8.17 6.39
C VAL A 268 -23.94 6.92 6.76
N VAL A 269 -24.25 6.31 7.93
CA VAL A 269 -23.65 5.07 8.39
C VAL A 269 -23.96 3.92 7.41
N GLU A 270 -25.24 3.74 7.06
CA GLU A 270 -25.65 2.72 6.10
C GLU A 270 -25.06 2.92 4.70
N ALA A 271 -25.03 4.16 4.20
CA ALA A 271 -24.45 4.47 2.91
C ALA A 271 -22.94 4.20 2.90
N THR A 272 -22.26 4.42 4.01
CA THR A 272 -20.83 4.11 4.18
C THR A 272 -20.60 2.60 4.20
N SER A 273 -21.42 1.84 4.97
CA SER A 273 -21.33 0.37 4.99
C SER A 273 -21.50 -0.22 3.58
N ARG A 274 -22.53 0.20 2.85
CA ARG A 274 -22.78 -0.26 1.47
C ARG A 274 -21.60 0.04 0.53
N ARG A 275 -20.92 1.19 0.68
CA ARG A 275 -19.73 1.52 -0.14
C ARG A 275 -18.55 0.60 0.15
N TYR A 276 -18.33 0.26 1.41
CA TYR A 276 -17.28 -0.66 1.81
C TYR A 276 -17.54 -2.09 1.32
N GLU A 277 -18.79 -2.54 1.44
CA GLU A 277 -19.24 -3.83 0.90
C GLU A 277 -19.10 -3.87 -0.63
N GLU A 278 -19.46 -2.78 -1.32
CA GLU A 278 -19.31 -2.66 -2.78
C GLU A 278 -17.84 -2.68 -3.20
N ALA A 279 -16.95 -1.96 -2.49
CA ALA A 279 -15.52 -2.02 -2.74
C ALA A 279 -15.00 -3.45 -2.62
N TRP A 280 -15.37 -4.15 -1.54
CA TRP A 280 -15.03 -5.56 -1.34
C TRP A 280 -15.54 -6.43 -2.49
N ALA A 281 -16.83 -6.38 -2.79
CA ALA A 281 -17.44 -7.21 -3.82
C ALA A 281 -16.82 -7.00 -5.21
N ARG A 282 -16.57 -5.75 -5.58
CA ARG A 282 -15.92 -5.42 -6.87
C ARG A 282 -14.47 -5.88 -6.93
N LEU A 283 -13.68 -5.62 -5.88
CA LEU A 283 -12.25 -5.98 -5.84
C LEU A 283 -12.03 -7.49 -5.80
N THR A 284 -12.82 -8.23 -5.03
CA THR A 284 -12.59 -9.66 -4.82
C THR A 284 -13.47 -10.54 -5.72
N GLY A 285 -14.56 -10.00 -6.25
CA GLY A 285 -15.56 -10.76 -7.01
C GLY A 285 -16.46 -11.65 -6.14
N GLY A 286 -16.37 -11.50 -4.79
CA GLY A 286 -17.08 -12.34 -3.82
C GLY A 286 -18.01 -11.57 -2.90
N HIS A 287 -18.93 -12.28 -2.25
CA HIS A 287 -19.65 -11.77 -1.08
C HIS A 287 -18.76 -11.92 0.15
N MET A 288 -19.03 -11.09 1.17
CA MET A 288 -18.38 -11.27 2.48
C MET A 288 -18.62 -12.69 2.98
N PRO A 289 -17.62 -13.34 3.59
CA PRO A 289 -17.88 -14.59 4.31
C PRO A 289 -18.93 -14.33 5.37
N ASP A 290 -20.01 -15.13 5.38
CA ASP A 290 -20.98 -15.08 6.45
C ASP A 290 -20.30 -15.41 7.79
N ASP A 291 -20.77 -14.83 8.90
CA ASP A 291 -20.17 -15.01 10.25
C ASP A 291 -19.96 -16.50 10.64
N GLU A 292 -20.71 -17.42 10.04
CA GLU A 292 -20.60 -18.88 10.28
C GLU A 292 -19.40 -19.52 9.53
N THR A 293 -18.92 -18.94 8.43
CA THR A 293 -17.79 -19.50 7.64
C THR A 293 -16.43 -18.95 8.10
N ALA A 294 -16.40 -17.84 8.82
CA ALA A 294 -15.17 -17.28 9.39
C ALA A 294 -14.53 -18.18 10.47
N ALA A 295 -15.27 -19.18 10.98
CA ALA A 295 -14.79 -20.07 12.03
C ALA A 295 -13.91 -21.24 11.52
N ASP A 296 -13.84 -21.49 10.23
CA ASP A 296 -13.08 -22.63 9.68
C ASP A 296 -11.67 -22.25 9.14
N GLY A 297 -11.30 -20.97 9.18
CA GLY A 297 -9.94 -20.50 8.80
C GLY A 297 -9.68 -20.51 7.29
N THR A 298 -10.68 -20.75 6.44
CA THR A 298 -10.52 -20.71 4.99
C THR A 298 -10.76 -19.30 4.44
N VAL A 299 -9.77 -18.75 3.74
CA VAL A 299 -9.91 -17.50 2.98
C VAL A 299 -10.64 -17.82 1.68
N PRO A 300 -11.79 -17.17 1.36
CA PRO A 300 -12.46 -17.39 0.08
C PRO A 300 -11.56 -16.96 -1.08
N GLY A 301 -11.17 -17.91 -1.92
CA GLY A 301 -10.35 -17.65 -3.09
C GLY A 301 -8.92 -18.19 -3.00
N ALA A 302 -8.52 -18.85 -1.91
CA ALA A 302 -7.26 -19.58 -1.86
C ALA A 302 -7.30 -20.72 -2.88
N VAL A 303 -6.44 -20.63 -3.90
CA VAL A 303 -6.14 -21.77 -4.78
C VAL A 303 -5.30 -22.72 -3.95
N ASP A 304 -5.69 -23.99 -3.89
CA ASP A 304 -4.89 -25.07 -3.28
C ASP A 304 -3.47 -25.00 -3.84
N VAL A 305 -2.52 -24.54 -3.03
CA VAL A 305 -1.10 -24.65 -3.33
C VAL A 305 -0.69 -26.03 -2.84
N PRO A 306 -0.16 -26.91 -3.71
CA PRO A 306 0.33 -28.22 -3.28
C PRO A 306 1.42 -28.07 -2.22
N ASP A 307 1.39 -28.91 -1.18
CA ASP A 307 2.37 -29.00 -0.10
C ASP A 307 3.81 -28.83 -0.61
N GLU A 308 4.58 -27.97 0.06
CA GLU A 308 6.01 -27.80 -0.18
C GLU A 308 6.74 -29.15 -0.14
N PRO A 309 7.62 -29.44 -1.11
CA PRO A 309 8.50 -30.59 -0.99
C PRO A 309 9.54 -30.38 0.11
N ASP A 310 9.66 -31.39 0.95
CA ASP A 310 10.59 -31.54 2.08
C ASP A 310 11.98 -30.91 1.84
N ARG A 311 12.35 -29.89 2.63
CA ARG A 311 13.63 -29.17 2.58
C ARG A 311 14.88 -30.00 2.93
N ARG A 312 14.83 -31.34 2.83
CA ARG A 312 15.96 -32.23 3.13
C ARG A 312 16.73 -32.77 1.94
N SER A 313 16.55 -32.21 0.76
CA SER A 313 17.33 -32.64 -0.45
C SER A 313 18.16 -31.50 -1.06
N ALA A 314 18.63 -30.53 -0.28
CA ALA A 314 19.41 -29.41 -0.78
C ALA A 314 20.92 -29.67 -0.94
N ASP A 315 21.33 -30.92 -1.19
CA ASP A 315 22.74 -31.27 -1.42
C ASP A 315 22.96 -31.97 -2.76
N LYS A 316 22.48 -31.38 -3.86
CA LYS A 316 22.96 -31.66 -5.24
C LYS A 316 22.33 -30.67 -6.22
N ILE A 317 22.69 -29.38 -6.17
CA ILE A 317 22.41 -28.47 -7.30
C ILE A 317 23.75 -28.13 -7.93
N GLY A 318 24.01 -28.68 -9.11
CA GLY A 318 25.08 -28.21 -9.99
C GLY A 318 24.84 -26.72 -10.28
N ALA A 319 25.91 -25.93 -10.51
CA ALA A 319 25.86 -24.51 -10.76
C ALA A 319 24.76 -24.19 -11.78
N MET A 320 23.68 -23.54 -11.34
CA MET A 320 22.64 -23.06 -12.24
C MET A 320 23.16 -21.75 -12.86
N SER A 321 23.37 -21.76 -14.17
CA SER A 321 23.72 -20.54 -14.91
C SER A 321 22.60 -19.50 -14.71
N ARG A 322 22.99 -18.24 -14.48
CA ARG A 322 22.10 -17.11 -14.33
C ARG A 322 22.27 -16.15 -15.50
N VAL A 323 21.20 -15.74 -16.13
CA VAL A 323 21.21 -14.72 -17.18
C VAL A 323 20.57 -13.44 -16.63
N VAL A 324 21.25 -12.31 -16.80
CA VAL A 324 20.79 -11.01 -16.39
C VAL A 324 20.39 -10.20 -17.60
N VAL A 325 19.24 -9.54 -17.51
CA VAL A 325 18.74 -8.57 -18.48
C VAL A 325 18.67 -7.20 -17.82
N ASP A 326 19.57 -6.29 -18.20
CA ASP A 326 19.52 -4.90 -17.74
C ASP A 326 18.77 -4.07 -18.78
N VAL A 327 17.71 -3.40 -18.36
CA VAL A 327 16.86 -2.55 -19.20
C VAL A 327 17.04 -1.09 -18.76
N MET A 328 17.43 -0.22 -19.70
CA MET A 328 17.69 1.20 -19.45
C MET A 328 16.83 2.08 -20.37
N PRO A 329 16.30 3.20 -19.91
CA PRO A 329 15.70 4.19 -20.78
C PRO A 329 16.72 4.64 -21.85
N LYS A 330 16.28 4.85 -23.09
CA LYS A 330 17.16 5.37 -24.15
C LYS A 330 17.70 6.77 -23.78
N PRO A 331 18.87 7.18 -24.27
CA PRO A 331 19.50 8.45 -23.89
C PRO A 331 18.61 9.68 -24.07
N GLU A 332 17.75 9.65 -25.09
CA GLU A 332 16.80 10.72 -25.41
C GLU A 332 15.54 10.74 -24.53
N ILE A 333 15.31 9.67 -23.77
CA ILE A 333 14.15 9.58 -22.88
C ILE A 333 14.47 10.23 -21.53
N LEU A 334 13.55 11.06 -21.08
CA LEU A 334 13.64 11.69 -19.77
C LEU A 334 13.61 10.61 -18.67
N ASP A 335 14.59 10.67 -17.77
CA ASP A 335 14.67 9.86 -16.56
C ASP A 335 14.50 10.78 -15.33
N PRO A 336 13.27 10.98 -14.83
CA PRO A 336 13.02 11.89 -13.72
C PRO A 336 13.71 11.45 -12.43
N GLN A 337 13.79 10.14 -12.20
CA GLN A 337 14.39 9.57 -10.98
C GLN A 337 15.91 9.68 -11.01
N GLY A 338 16.55 9.30 -12.09
CA GLY A 338 18.00 9.48 -12.25
C GLY A 338 18.42 10.95 -12.16
N LYS A 339 17.62 11.88 -12.72
CA LYS A 339 17.85 13.32 -12.57
C LYS A 339 17.70 13.80 -11.13
N ALA A 340 16.69 13.31 -10.41
CA ALA A 340 16.50 13.64 -8.99
C ALA A 340 17.71 13.20 -8.16
N ILE A 341 18.19 11.95 -8.35
CA ILE A 341 19.37 11.41 -7.67
C ILE A 341 20.63 12.22 -8.07
N THR A 342 20.82 12.52 -9.35
CA THR A 342 21.92 13.36 -9.83
C THR A 342 21.94 14.72 -9.13
N SER A 343 20.79 15.37 -9.00
CA SER A 343 20.65 16.65 -8.31
C SER A 343 20.97 16.55 -6.83
N VAL A 344 20.66 15.43 -6.20
CA VAL A 344 21.01 15.16 -4.79
C VAL A 344 22.50 14.97 -4.63
N LEU A 345 23.15 14.18 -5.49
CA LEU A 345 24.60 13.97 -5.46
C LEU A 345 25.37 15.29 -5.59
N ALA A 346 24.96 16.18 -6.50
CA ALA A 346 25.58 17.50 -6.63
C ALA A 346 25.43 18.33 -5.33
N ARG A 347 24.26 18.28 -4.68
CA ARG A 347 24.06 18.98 -3.38
C ARG A 347 24.88 18.39 -2.23
N LEU A 348 25.23 17.11 -2.31
CA LEU A 348 26.11 16.43 -1.35
C LEU A 348 27.60 16.61 -1.63
N GLY A 349 27.97 17.40 -2.67
CA GLY A 349 29.34 17.68 -3.02
C GLY A 349 29.96 16.66 -3.99
N HIS A 350 29.17 15.79 -4.58
CA HIS A 350 29.60 14.82 -5.61
C HIS A 350 29.31 15.37 -7.01
N ASP A 351 29.97 16.47 -7.37
CA ASP A 351 29.82 17.12 -8.66
C ASP A 351 30.34 16.25 -9.83
N GLY A 352 29.66 16.35 -10.98
CA GLY A 352 30.05 15.65 -12.20
C GLY A 352 29.58 14.20 -12.31
N LEU A 353 28.84 13.67 -11.31
CA LEU A 353 28.19 12.37 -11.40
C LEU A 353 26.82 12.53 -12.02
N THR A 354 26.46 11.61 -12.91
CA THR A 354 25.11 11.49 -13.49
C THR A 354 24.56 10.10 -13.21
N VAL A 355 23.36 10.04 -12.69
CA VAL A 355 22.67 8.78 -12.42
C VAL A 355 21.55 8.59 -13.44
N ARG A 356 21.40 7.36 -13.90
CA ARG A 356 20.26 6.91 -14.68
C ARG A 356 19.68 5.66 -14.04
N GLN A 357 18.38 5.59 -13.95
CA GLN A 357 17.68 4.44 -13.39
C GLN A 357 17.23 3.50 -14.50
N GLY A 358 17.40 2.20 -14.28
CA GLY A 358 16.93 1.12 -15.14
C GLY A 358 16.32 -0.01 -14.33
N LYS A 359 15.91 -1.07 -15.02
CA LYS A 359 15.39 -2.32 -14.44
C LYS A 359 16.40 -3.43 -14.66
N ARG A 360 16.56 -4.33 -13.71
CA ARG A 360 17.35 -5.54 -13.83
C ARG A 360 16.48 -6.75 -13.61
N PHE A 361 16.51 -7.71 -14.54
CA PHE A 361 15.83 -9.00 -14.46
C PHE A 361 16.86 -10.11 -14.36
N GLU A 362 16.66 -11.06 -13.47
CA GLU A 362 17.48 -12.26 -13.32
C GLU A 362 16.65 -13.47 -13.76
N ILE A 363 17.18 -14.22 -14.74
CA ILE A 363 16.55 -15.42 -15.28
C ILE A 363 17.41 -16.60 -14.87
N THR A 364 16.82 -17.54 -14.14
CA THR A 364 17.49 -18.77 -13.70
C THR A 364 16.85 -19.98 -14.36
N GLY A 365 17.65 -20.98 -14.68
CA GLY A 365 17.15 -22.20 -15.31
C GLY A 365 18.29 -23.12 -15.82
N GLU A 366 17.94 -24.29 -16.29
CA GLU A 366 18.91 -25.19 -16.85
C GLU A 366 19.22 -24.86 -18.32
N GLY A 367 20.51 -24.88 -18.70
CA GLY A 367 20.97 -24.70 -20.08
C GLY A 367 20.75 -23.31 -20.65
N LEU A 368 20.68 -22.27 -19.84
CA LEU A 368 20.42 -20.89 -20.27
C LEU A 368 21.45 -20.34 -21.24
N GLU A 369 22.70 -20.78 -21.16
CA GLU A 369 23.76 -20.39 -22.10
C GLU A 369 23.42 -20.70 -23.57
N GLY A 370 22.69 -21.80 -23.80
CA GLY A 370 22.19 -22.19 -25.12
C GLY A 370 20.90 -21.50 -25.57
N ARG A 371 20.28 -20.71 -24.68
CA ARG A 371 18.96 -20.08 -24.88
C ARG A 371 19.01 -18.53 -24.91
N LEU A 372 20.18 -17.96 -25.09
CA LEU A 372 20.35 -16.49 -25.07
C LEU A 372 19.53 -15.76 -26.14
N ASP A 373 19.30 -16.36 -27.30
CA ASP A 373 18.48 -15.75 -28.34
C ASP A 373 16.99 -15.75 -27.97
N GLU A 374 16.53 -16.83 -27.33
CA GLU A 374 15.18 -16.89 -26.77
C GLU A 374 14.99 -15.84 -25.66
N ILE A 375 15.98 -15.68 -24.77
CA ILE A 375 15.95 -14.67 -23.69
C ILE A 375 15.95 -13.25 -24.27
N ARG A 376 16.71 -12.98 -25.33
CA ARG A 376 16.68 -11.69 -26.04
C ARG A 376 15.31 -11.42 -26.65
N GLN A 377 14.67 -12.44 -27.20
CA GLN A 377 13.29 -12.29 -27.70
C GLN A 377 12.32 -11.95 -26.57
N VAL A 378 12.37 -12.69 -25.48
CA VAL A 378 11.56 -12.41 -24.27
C VAL A 378 11.83 -11.00 -23.74
N ALA A 379 13.10 -10.58 -23.69
CA ALA A 379 13.46 -9.24 -23.27
C ALA A 379 12.85 -8.16 -24.16
N SER A 380 12.83 -8.35 -25.47
CA SER A 380 12.27 -7.40 -26.42
C SER A 380 10.73 -7.34 -26.43
N GLU A 381 10.08 -8.48 -26.14
CA GLU A 381 8.61 -8.59 -26.22
C GLU A 381 7.92 -8.31 -24.89
N LEU A 382 8.59 -8.60 -23.75
CA LEU A 382 7.96 -8.61 -22.44
C LEU A 382 8.67 -7.72 -21.40
N LEU A 383 10.02 -7.68 -21.38
CA LEU A 383 10.74 -7.04 -20.28
C LEU A 383 11.06 -5.57 -20.56
N ALA A 384 11.27 -5.21 -21.83
CA ALA A 384 11.63 -3.83 -22.23
C ALA A 384 10.59 -3.25 -23.19
N ASN A 385 10.24 -1.99 -22.99
CA ASN A 385 9.52 -1.22 -24.01
C ASN A 385 10.54 -0.69 -25.04
N THR A 386 10.78 -1.44 -26.12
CA THR A 386 11.81 -1.14 -27.12
C THR A 386 11.63 0.19 -27.86
N VAL A 387 10.50 0.87 -27.70
CA VAL A 387 10.30 2.24 -28.20
C VAL A 387 11.11 3.23 -27.37
N ILE A 388 11.09 3.09 -26.04
CA ILE A 388 11.70 4.05 -25.10
C ILE A 388 12.86 3.47 -24.29
N GLU A 389 13.03 2.14 -24.28
CA GLU A 389 14.07 1.45 -23.51
C GLU A 389 15.01 0.67 -24.44
N SER A 390 16.25 0.48 -23.99
CA SER A 390 17.24 -0.45 -24.54
C SER A 390 17.57 -1.49 -23.48
N PHE A 391 17.99 -2.68 -23.89
CA PHE A 391 18.36 -3.74 -22.95
C PHE A 391 19.66 -4.44 -23.36
N ASP A 392 20.34 -4.98 -22.36
CA ASP A 392 21.51 -5.83 -22.50
C ASP A 392 21.29 -7.17 -21.80
N VAL A 393 21.74 -8.27 -22.42
CA VAL A 393 21.58 -9.65 -21.93
C VAL A 393 22.95 -10.27 -21.72
N ARG A 394 23.28 -10.66 -20.50
CA ARG A 394 24.55 -11.29 -20.16
C ARG A 394 24.38 -12.50 -19.24
N VAL A 395 25.30 -13.45 -19.36
CA VAL A 395 25.43 -14.57 -18.41
C VAL A 395 26.24 -14.06 -17.22
N GLU A 396 25.75 -14.36 -16.01
CA GLU A 396 26.52 -14.17 -14.77
C GLU A 396 26.73 -15.54 -14.11
N ASP A 397 27.99 -15.85 -13.75
CA ASP A 397 28.40 -17.08 -13.09
C ASP A 397 28.05 -17.09 -11.59
#